data_0019bf0320172bdb379e1f86271ededa
#
_entry.id   0019bf0320172bdb379e1f86271ededa
#
_cell.length_a   1.000
_cell.length_b   1.000
_cell.length_c   1.000
_cell.angle_alpha   90.00
_cell.angle_beta   90.00
_cell.angle_gamma   90.00
#
_symmetry.space_group_name_H-M   'P 1'
#
loop_
_entity.id
_entity.type
_entity.pdbx_description
1 polymer ?
#
loop_
_entity_poly.entity_id
_entity_poly.type
_entity_poly.pdbx_seq_one_letter_code
_entity_poly.pdbx_strand_id
1 'polypeptide(L)'
;MVTRCNNVGVIDLGGEAIKGSEYFGNGRVTEFKYGAKLGTVIRKWNGEKMSYLKNWGEGWGMVPSDRALVFVDNHDNQRGHGAGGSSILTFWDARMYKMAVGFMLAHPYGFTRVMSSYRWNRNFQNGKGSE
;
A
#
# COMPACT_ATOMS: atom_id res chain seq x y z
N MET A 1 6.79 -0.15 13.07
CA MET A 1 6.93 1.33 13.08
C MET A 1 5.81 1.91 13.92
N VAL A 2 6.12 2.39 15.12
CA VAL A 2 5.13 2.98 16.03
C VAL A 2 5.04 4.47 15.70
N THR A 3 3.98 4.90 15.07
CA THR A 3 3.67 6.32 14.98
C THR A 3 2.86 6.73 16.22
N ARG A 4 3.42 7.61 17.03
CA ARG A 4 2.68 8.26 18.12
C ARG A 4 1.52 9.04 17.51
N CYS A 5 0.37 8.61 17.79
CA CYS A 5 -1.00 9.12 17.74
C CYS A 5 -1.94 7.94 17.50
N ASN A 6 -2.11 7.08 18.51
CA ASN A 6 -3.11 6.00 18.59
C ASN A 6 -3.14 5.00 17.40
N ASN A 7 -2.05 4.87 16.66
CA ASN A 7 -1.95 3.98 15.52
C ASN A 7 -0.68 3.15 15.65
N VAL A 8 -0.80 1.93 16.09
CA VAL A 8 0.25 0.93 15.99
C VAL A 8 0.19 0.38 14.57
N GLY A 9 1.23 0.61 13.79
CA GLY A 9 1.37 -0.03 12.50
C GLY A 9 1.86 -1.45 12.69
N VAL A 10 1.00 -2.43 12.54
CA VAL A 10 1.37 -3.84 12.42
C VAL A 10 1.31 -4.21 10.95
N ILE A 11 2.32 -4.93 10.50
CA ILE A 11 2.43 -5.39 9.13
C ILE A 11 1.55 -6.62 8.96
N ASP A 12 0.40 -6.48 8.31
CA ASP A 12 -0.35 -7.64 7.86
C ASP A 12 0.05 -7.97 6.41
N LEU A 13 0.96 -8.93 6.28
CA LEU A 13 1.35 -9.56 5.02
C LEU A 13 0.58 -10.87 4.79
N GLY A 14 -0.37 -11.20 5.66
CA GLY A 14 -1.07 -12.48 5.63
C GLY A 14 -0.23 -13.65 6.12
N GLY A 15 0.81 -13.40 6.92
CA GLY A 15 1.59 -14.45 7.58
C GLY A 15 0.79 -15.13 8.68
N GLU A 16 0.98 -16.45 8.84
CA GLU A 16 0.19 -17.25 9.80
C GLU A 16 0.59 -17.02 11.26
N ALA A 17 1.81 -16.56 11.53
CA ALA A 17 2.37 -16.52 12.88
C ALA A 17 1.77 -15.42 13.79
N ILE A 18 1.47 -14.24 13.24
CA ILE A 18 0.89 -13.13 13.99
C ILE A 18 -0.18 -12.47 13.10
N LYS A 19 -1.42 -12.50 13.55
CA LYS A 19 -2.54 -11.92 12.81
C LYS A 19 -2.69 -10.44 13.14
N GLY A 20 -2.94 -9.60 12.13
CA GLY A 20 -3.23 -8.18 12.33
C GLY A 20 -4.37 -7.94 13.33
N SER A 21 -5.35 -8.85 13.38
CA SER A 21 -6.49 -8.77 14.32
C SER A 21 -6.08 -8.78 15.80
N GLU A 22 -4.94 -9.36 16.15
CA GLU A 22 -4.44 -9.36 17.54
C GLU A 22 -4.07 -7.95 18.05
N TYR A 23 -3.88 -7.03 17.13
CA TYR A 23 -3.49 -5.64 17.42
C TYR A 23 -4.64 -4.63 17.32
N PHE A 24 -5.84 -5.06 16.97
CA PHE A 24 -6.98 -4.15 16.81
C PHE A 24 -7.34 -3.39 18.11
N GLY A 25 -7.03 -3.95 19.27
CA GLY A 25 -7.18 -3.26 20.54
C GLY A 25 -6.18 -2.14 20.78
N ASN A 26 -5.04 -2.18 20.08
CA ASN A 26 -3.95 -1.22 20.25
C ASN A 26 -3.98 -0.09 19.20
N GLY A 27 -4.78 -0.22 18.14
CA GLY A 27 -4.88 0.79 17.09
C GLY A 27 -5.19 0.22 15.72
N ARG A 28 -4.82 0.98 14.67
CA ARG A 28 -4.94 0.55 13.28
C ARG A 28 -3.72 -0.25 12.84
N VAL A 29 -3.96 -1.21 11.95
CA VAL A 29 -2.89 -1.99 11.31
C VAL A 29 -2.63 -1.49 9.90
N THR A 30 -1.39 -1.57 9.45
CA THR A 30 -0.99 -1.22 8.08
C THR A 30 -1.47 -2.28 7.12
N GLU A 31 -2.35 -1.90 6.19
CA GLU A 31 -2.91 -2.80 5.18
C GLU A 31 -2.06 -2.78 3.90
N PHE A 32 -1.07 -3.65 3.85
CA PHE A 32 -0.14 -3.75 2.71
C PHE A 32 -0.77 -4.29 1.43
N LYS A 33 -1.83 -5.11 1.56
CA LYS A 33 -2.57 -5.63 0.41
C LYS A 33 -3.20 -4.52 -0.40
N TYR A 34 -3.51 -3.38 0.23
CA TYR A 34 -4.14 -2.23 -0.42
C TYR A 34 -3.31 -1.74 -1.62
N GLY A 35 -2.08 -1.31 -1.38
CA GLY A 35 -1.20 -0.80 -2.45
C GLY A 35 -0.87 -1.86 -3.49
N ALA A 36 -0.58 -3.09 -3.05
CA ALA A 36 -0.22 -4.20 -3.94
C ALA A 36 -1.37 -4.57 -4.90
N LYS A 37 -2.57 -4.77 -4.39
CA LYS A 37 -3.75 -5.13 -5.19
C LYS A 37 -4.21 -3.97 -6.07
N LEU A 38 -4.19 -2.73 -5.54
CA LEU A 38 -4.55 -1.56 -6.33
C LEU A 38 -3.61 -1.35 -7.51
N GLY A 39 -2.31 -1.56 -7.30
CA GLY A 39 -1.32 -1.52 -8.37
C GLY A 39 -1.58 -2.55 -9.46
N THR A 40 -1.93 -3.77 -9.09
CA THR A 40 -2.30 -4.85 -10.03
C THR A 40 -3.52 -4.47 -10.87
N VAL A 41 -4.56 -3.92 -10.24
CA VAL A 41 -5.79 -3.50 -10.92
C VAL A 41 -5.53 -2.35 -11.90
N ILE A 42 -4.81 -1.32 -11.48
CA ILE A 42 -4.53 -0.15 -12.32
C ILE A 42 -3.64 -0.52 -13.51
N ARG A 43 -2.69 -1.44 -13.31
CA ARG A 43 -1.84 -1.99 -14.39
C ARG A 43 -2.59 -2.98 -15.27
N LYS A 44 -3.78 -3.42 -14.89
CA LYS A 44 -4.55 -4.48 -15.56
C LYS A 44 -3.81 -5.82 -15.66
N TRP A 45 -2.98 -6.11 -14.67
CA TRP A 45 -2.25 -7.37 -14.59
C TRP A 45 -3.18 -8.52 -14.20
N ASN A 46 -2.86 -9.73 -14.63
CA ASN A 46 -3.59 -10.95 -14.31
C ASN A 46 -5.09 -10.89 -14.64
N GLY A 47 -5.47 -10.13 -15.67
CA GLY A 47 -6.87 -9.97 -16.07
C GLY A 47 -7.70 -9.05 -15.16
N GLU A 48 -7.07 -8.34 -14.23
CA GLU A 48 -7.76 -7.40 -13.34
C GLU A 48 -8.36 -6.21 -14.10
N LYS A 49 -9.50 -5.73 -13.62
CA LYS A 49 -10.26 -4.64 -14.22
C LYS A 49 -10.65 -3.59 -13.19
N MET A 50 -10.65 -2.33 -13.60
CA MET A 50 -11.09 -1.21 -12.76
C MET A 50 -12.53 -1.39 -12.22
N SER A 51 -13.40 -2.08 -12.97
CA SER A 51 -14.77 -2.39 -12.53
C SER A 51 -14.81 -3.27 -11.28
N TYR A 52 -13.76 -4.02 -10.99
CA TYR A 52 -13.68 -4.85 -9.80
C TYR A 52 -13.48 -4.05 -8.51
N LEU A 53 -13.08 -2.78 -8.62
CA LEU A 53 -12.95 -1.88 -7.46
C LEU A 53 -14.31 -1.52 -6.81
N LYS A 54 -15.42 -1.97 -7.38
CA LYS A 54 -16.77 -1.71 -6.87
C LYS A 54 -16.95 -2.12 -5.38
N ASN A 55 -16.34 -3.24 -4.98
CA ASN A 55 -16.38 -3.77 -3.61
C ASN A 55 -15.00 -3.69 -2.92
N TRP A 56 -14.22 -2.68 -3.28
CA TRP A 56 -12.87 -2.49 -2.78
C TRP A 56 -12.82 -2.33 -1.25
N GLY A 57 -11.86 -2.97 -0.62
CA GLY A 57 -11.67 -2.98 0.83
C GLY A 57 -11.90 -4.37 1.41
N GLU A 58 -12.82 -4.52 2.34
CA GLU A 58 -13.09 -5.80 3.04
C GLU A 58 -13.49 -6.91 2.07
N GLY A 59 -14.23 -6.59 1.01
CA GLY A 59 -14.58 -7.54 -0.05
C GLY A 59 -13.38 -8.14 -0.80
N TRP A 60 -12.20 -7.55 -0.64
CA TRP A 60 -10.93 -8.02 -1.19
C TRP A 60 -10.07 -8.77 -0.16
N GLY A 61 -10.62 -9.11 1.00
CA GLY A 61 -9.91 -9.78 2.08
C GLY A 61 -8.91 -8.88 2.80
N MET A 62 -9.21 -7.58 2.83
CA MET A 62 -8.49 -6.60 3.65
C MET A 62 -9.11 -6.53 5.05
N VAL A 63 -8.40 -5.97 6.01
CA VAL A 63 -8.89 -5.82 7.39
C VAL A 63 -10.09 -4.86 7.46
N PRO A 64 -10.90 -4.87 8.54
CA PRO A 64 -12.02 -3.94 8.70
C PRO A 64 -11.60 -2.48 8.50
N SER A 65 -12.44 -1.70 7.83
CA SER A 65 -12.14 -0.33 7.42
C SER A 65 -11.73 0.58 8.59
N ASP A 66 -12.38 0.45 9.74
CA ASP A 66 -12.08 1.23 10.95
C ASP A 66 -10.73 0.85 11.59
N ARG A 67 -10.14 -0.28 11.18
CA ARG A 67 -8.86 -0.80 11.65
C ARG A 67 -7.74 -0.68 10.62
N ALA A 68 -8.05 -0.32 9.38
CA ALA A 68 -7.08 -0.22 8.30
C ALA A 68 -6.36 1.13 8.29
N LEU A 69 -5.02 1.10 8.19
CA LEU A 69 -4.20 2.21 7.73
C LEU A 69 -3.76 1.90 6.31
N VAL A 70 -4.23 2.68 5.32
CA VAL A 70 -4.02 2.40 3.90
C VAL A 70 -3.09 3.40 3.24
N PHE A 71 -2.32 2.91 2.28
CA PHE A 71 -1.36 3.69 1.49
C PHE A 71 -1.13 3.01 0.15
N VAL A 72 -0.73 3.77 -0.85
CA VAL A 72 -0.33 3.24 -2.16
C VAL A 72 1.10 2.70 -2.11
N ASP A 73 2.00 3.49 -1.54
CA ASP A 73 3.40 3.14 -1.33
C ASP A 73 3.91 3.64 0.03
N ASN A 74 5.08 3.16 0.41
CA ASN A 74 5.81 3.62 1.60
C ASN A 74 7.30 3.75 1.29
N HIS A 75 8.09 4.16 2.27
CA HIS A 75 9.54 4.39 2.12
C HIS A 75 10.34 3.16 1.74
N ASP A 76 9.88 1.94 2.08
CA ASP A 76 10.53 0.69 1.74
C ASP A 76 10.17 0.24 0.32
N ASN A 77 8.87 0.08 0.05
CA ASN A 77 8.43 -0.47 -1.23
C ASN A 77 8.61 0.52 -2.40
N GLN A 78 8.65 1.83 -2.14
CA GLN A 78 9.02 2.83 -3.12
C GLN A 78 10.44 2.61 -3.67
N ARG A 79 11.32 2.04 -2.86
CA ARG A 79 12.72 1.72 -3.22
C ARG A 79 12.93 0.28 -3.68
N GLY A 80 11.85 -0.49 -3.79
CA GLY A 80 11.89 -1.88 -4.22
C GLY A 80 12.12 -2.88 -3.10
N HIS A 81 12.01 -2.44 -1.85
CA HIS A 81 12.07 -3.30 -0.66
C HIS A 81 10.67 -3.58 -0.11
N GLY A 82 10.55 -4.58 0.76
CA GLY A 82 9.32 -4.86 1.49
C GLY A 82 8.22 -5.51 0.65
N ALA A 83 6.99 -5.39 1.13
CA ALA A 83 5.85 -6.10 0.61
C ALA A 83 5.27 -5.50 -0.68
N GLY A 84 4.76 -6.37 -1.56
CA GLY A 84 4.06 -6.01 -2.77
C GLY A 84 4.92 -5.98 -4.04
N GLY A 85 6.23 -5.97 -3.90
CA GLY A 85 7.16 -6.08 -5.04
C GLY A 85 6.85 -5.12 -6.19
N SER A 86 6.91 -5.62 -7.43
CA SER A 86 6.70 -4.82 -8.65
C SER A 86 5.27 -4.34 -8.87
N SER A 87 4.28 -4.85 -8.11
CA SER A 87 2.90 -4.39 -8.22
C SER A 87 2.68 -3.00 -7.63
N ILE A 88 3.51 -2.59 -6.68
CA ILE A 88 3.40 -1.29 -6.04
C ILE A 88 3.61 -0.16 -7.06
N LEU A 89 2.68 0.78 -7.08
CA LEU A 89 2.78 2.01 -7.86
C LEU A 89 3.54 3.06 -7.05
N THR A 90 4.50 3.68 -7.70
CA THR A 90 5.32 4.74 -7.11
C THR A 90 5.36 5.97 -8.02
N PHE A 91 6.01 7.03 -7.60
CA PHE A 91 6.16 8.22 -8.43
C PHE A 91 6.86 7.98 -9.78
N TRP A 92 7.56 6.85 -9.94
CA TRP A 92 8.13 6.43 -11.23
C TRP A 92 7.04 6.10 -12.27
N ASP A 93 5.88 5.61 -11.83
CA ASP A 93 4.69 5.36 -12.63
C ASP A 93 3.73 6.55 -12.57
N ALA A 94 4.21 7.75 -12.72
CA ALA A 94 3.58 9.02 -12.29
C ALA A 94 2.07 9.13 -12.58
N ARG A 95 1.62 8.72 -13.79
CA ARG A 95 0.20 8.76 -14.16
C ARG A 95 -0.63 7.76 -13.35
N MET A 96 -0.18 6.52 -13.28
CA MET A 96 -0.89 5.45 -12.56
C MET A 96 -0.85 5.68 -11.05
N TYR A 97 0.27 6.19 -10.54
CA TYR A 97 0.41 6.57 -9.14
C TYR A 97 -0.59 7.65 -8.73
N LYS A 98 -0.73 8.70 -9.54
CA LYS A 98 -1.74 9.76 -9.30
C LYS A 98 -3.16 9.21 -9.30
N MET A 99 -3.47 8.27 -10.22
CA MET A 99 -4.77 7.61 -10.24
C MET A 99 -5.01 6.79 -8.98
N ALA A 100 -4.00 6.05 -8.51
CA ALA A 100 -4.08 5.24 -7.29
C ALA A 100 -4.29 6.10 -6.04
N VAL A 101 -3.52 7.17 -5.90
CA VAL A 101 -3.64 8.12 -4.78
C VAL A 101 -4.99 8.82 -4.82
N GLY A 102 -5.42 9.28 -6.00
CA GLY A 102 -6.73 9.92 -6.18
C GLY A 102 -7.89 8.98 -5.79
N PHE A 103 -7.83 7.71 -6.23
CA PHE A 103 -8.79 6.70 -5.83
C PHE A 103 -8.77 6.46 -4.31
N MET A 104 -7.59 6.30 -3.70
CA MET A 104 -7.43 6.09 -2.27
C MET A 104 -8.04 7.23 -1.44
N LEU A 105 -7.85 8.47 -1.87
CA LEU A 105 -8.37 9.65 -1.16
C LEU A 105 -9.88 9.83 -1.33
N ALA A 106 -10.44 9.36 -2.46
CA ALA A 106 -11.87 9.48 -2.77
C ALA A 106 -12.71 8.31 -2.23
N HIS A 107 -12.09 7.14 -2.02
CA HIS A 107 -12.81 5.93 -1.60
C HIS A 107 -12.86 5.81 -0.07
N PRO A 108 -14.03 5.59 0.54
CA PRO A 108 -14.21 5.64 2.00
C PRO A 108 -13.80 4.32 2.69
N TYR A 109 -12.62 3.80 2.40
CA TYR A 109 -12.07 2.63 3.07
C TYR A 109 -10.76 2.97 3.77
N GLY A 110 -10.68 2.68 5.07
CA GLY A 110 -9.49 2.83 5.87
C GLY A 110 -9.13 4.28 6.20
N PHE A 111 -8.08 4.43 6.96
CA PHE A 111 -7.44 5.72 7.23
C PHE A 111 -6.30 5.92 6.24
N THR A 112 -6.40 6.91 5.38
CA THR A 112 -5.47 7.13 4.26
C THR A 112 -4.18 7.80 4.71
N ARG A 113 -3.05 7.36 4.16
CA ARG A 113 -1.75 7.98 4.32
C ARG A 113 -1.06 8.13 2.99
N VAL A 114 -0.61 9.34 2.67
CA VAL A 114 0.15 9.64 1.45
C VAL A 114 1.63 9.73 1.80
N MET A 115 2.47 9.05 1.03
CA MET A 115 3.92 9.15 1.14
C MET A 115 4.40 10.50 0.64
N SER A 116 5.19 11.19 1.47
CA SER A 116 5.93 12.38 1.04
C SER A 116 7.19 11.94 0.30
N SER A 117 7.16 12.02 -1.03
CA SER A 117 8.23 11.54 -1.91
C SER A 117 8.94 12.68 -2.59
N TYR A 118 10.21 12.49 -2.92
CA TYR A 118 10.95 13.35 -3.83
C TYR A 118 11.57 12.49 -4.95
N ARG A 119 11.74 13.10 -6.10
CA ARG A 119 12.31 12.44 -7.27
C ARG A 119 13.83 12.46 -7.19
N TRP A 120 14.48 11.31 -7.38
CA TRP A 120 15.93 11.19 -7.54
C TRP A 120 16.28 10.49 -8.85
N ASN A 121 17.50 10.69 -9.34
CA ASN A 121 17.98 9.98 -10.50
C ASN A 121 18.39 8.55 -10.10
N ARG A 122 17.90 7.56 -10.83
CA ARG A 122 18.34 6.18 -10.67
C ARG A 122 19.65 6.00 -11.44
N ASN A 123 20.78 6.16 -10.78
CA ASN A 123 22.07 5.74 -11.32
C ASN A 123 22.38 4.36 -10.78
N PHE A 124 22.14 3.33 -11.59
CA PHE A 124 22.57 1.98 -11.28
C PHE A 124 23.97 1.76 -11.85
N GLN A 125 25.00 1.87 -11.03
CA GLN A 125 26.34 1.41 -11.38
C GLN A 125 26.56 0.04 -10.73
N ASN A 126 26.88 -0.97 -11.54
CA ASN A 126 27.19 -2.34 -11.10
C ASN A 126 26.05 -3.03 -10.29
N GLY A 127 24.79 -2.79 -10.65
CA GLY A 127 23.64 -3.42 -9.98
C GLY A 127 23.33 -2.89 -8.58
N LYS A 128 24.02 -1.87 -8.11
CA LYS A 128 23.72 -1.13 -6.90
C LYS A 128 23.27 0.26 -7.26
N GLY A 129 22.06 0.63 -6.80
CA GLY A 129 21.60 2.02 -6.89
C GLY A 129 22.43 2.90 -5.94
N SER A 130 22.94 4.03 -6.43
CA SER A 130 23.42 5.09 -5.54
C SER A 130 22.21 5.81 -4.96
N GLU A 131 22.12 5.84 -3.65
CA GLU A 131 21.18 6.69 -2.90
C GLU A 131 21.58 8.17 -3.00
#